data_15f413f48d3f392d7470358091ec3c86
#
_entry.id   15f413f48d3f392d7470358091ec3c86
#
_cell.length_a   1.000
_cell.length_b   1.000
_cell.length_c   1.000
_cell.angle_alpha   90.00
_cell.angle_beta   90.00
_cell.angle_gamma   90.00
#
_symmetry.space_group_name_H-M   'P 1'
#
loop_
_entity.id
_entity.type
_entity.pdbx_description
1 polymer ?
#
loop_
_entity_poly.entity_id
_entity_poly.type
_entity_poly.pdbx_seq_one_letter_code
_entity_poly.pdbx_strand_id
1 'polypeptide(L)'
;MTGRSNRCCRAVILGLTVGVLALAATDRANAEAQLLIEASTGKVLHAENATYPWYPASVTKLMTAYTTLRAVKEGRLSLNTLLPISRNAAAQQPTKMGFKVGAAVTVDNALKMLMVKSANDIAVAIAEGVGGSIAGFADLMNANARRLGMSQSNFVNPNGLPAENHISSARDLGILARALIREFPEYDSYWHISSIRYGNRVMRNYNSLIDRYPG
;
A
#
# COMPACT_ATOMS: atom_id res chain seq x y z
N MET A 1 -6.88 -44.25 -86.13
CA MET A 1 -8.00 -43.30 -86.27
C MET A 1 -8.18 -42.56 -84.94
N THR A 2 -7.56 -41.55 -84.82
CA THR A 2 -7.89 -40.17 -84.50
C THR A 2 -8.86 -40.00 -83.34
N GLY A 3 -8.36 -39.63 -82.20
CA GLY A 3 -9.12 -39.11 -81.05
C GLY A 3 -8.35 -37.92 -80.38
N ARG A 4 -8.88 -36.76 -80.62
CA ARG A 4 -8.31 -35.48 -80.19
C ARG A 4 -8.40 -35.31 -78.69
N SER A 5 -7.28 -34.95 -78.11
CA SER A 5 -7.10 -34.41 -76.72
C SER A 5 -7.78 -33.03 -76.58
N ASN A 6 -8.71 -32.90 -75.62
CA ASN A 6 -9.19 -31.63 -75.15
C ASN A 6 -8.55 -31.34 -73.80
N ARG A 7 -7.60 -30.43 -73.80
CA ARG A 7 -7.04 -29.84 -72.57
C ARG A 7 -7.99 -28.76 -72.07
N CYS A 8 -8.65 -29.05 -70.99
CA CYS A 8 -9.47 -28.08 -70.25
C CYS A 8 -8.54 -27.27 -69.34
N CYS A 9 -8.38 -26.00 -69.64
CA CYS A 9 -7.71 -25.03 -68.78
C CYS A 9 -8.49 -24.87 -67.49
N ARG A 10 -7.95 -25.35 -66.39
CA ARG A 10 -8.41 -25.00 -65.06
C ARG A 10 -7.80 -23.64 -64.69
N ALA A 11 -8.59 -22.60 -64.75
CA ALA A 11 -8.30 -21.31 -64.17
C ALA A 11 -8.30 -21.46 -62.63
N VAL A 12 -7.13 -21.30 -62.02
CA VAL A 12 -6.98 -21.22 -60.58
C VAL A 12 -7.28 -19.76 -60.20
N ILE A 13 -8.49 -19.53 -59.63
CA ILE A 13 -8.83 -18.25 -59.01
C ILE A 13 -8.14 -18.23 -57.65
N LEU A 14 -7.07 -17.50 -57.59
CA LEU A 14 -6.39 -17.20 -56.31
C LEU A 14 -7.18 -16.13 -55.59
N GLY A 15 -8.03 -16.54 -54.66
CA GLY A 15 -8.77 -15.65 -53.79
C GLY A 15 -7.79 -14.98 -52.77
N LEU A 16 -7.51 -13.71 -53.01
CA LEU A 16 -6.78 -12.88 -52.04
C LEU A 16 -7.73 -12.58 -50.87
N THR A 17 -7.66 -13.38 -49.82
CA THR A 17 -8.30 -13.01 -48.55
C THR A 17 -7.42 -11.97 -47.87
N VAL A 18 -7.79 -10.72 -48.04
CA VAL A 18 -7.26 -9.60 -47.24
C VAL A 18 -7.76 -9.79 -45.81
N GLY A 19 -6.92 -10.41 -44.98
CA GLY A 19 -7.14 -10.43 -43.55
C GLY A 19 -6.98 -9.02 -43.00
N VAL A 20 -8.10 -8.34 -42.73
CA VAL A 20 -8.10 -7.14 -41.91
C VAL A 20 -7.67 -7.56 -40.51
N LEU A 21 -6.38 -7.45 -40.22
CA LEU A 21 -5.89 -7.46 -38.83
C LEU A 21 -6.49 -6.22 -38.17
N ALA A 22 -7.63 -6.38 -37.47
CA ALA A 22 -8.06 -5.43 -36.50
C ALA A 22 -6.96 -5.37 -35.42
N LEU A 23 -6.08 -4.39 -35.49
CA LEU A 23 -5.29 -3.98 -34.34
C LEU A 23 -6.32 -3.55 -33.31
N ALA A 24 -6.72 -4.48 -32.43
CA ALA A 24 -7.31 -4.13 -31.17
C ALA A 24 -6.24 -3.26 -30.49
N ALA A 25 -6.46 -1.95 -30.52
CA ALA A 25 -5.80 -1.06 -29.58
C ALA A 25 -6.14 -1.62 -28.21
N THR A 26 -5.20 -2.36 -27.62
CA THR A 26 -5.27 -2.67 -26.22
C THR A 26 -5.14 -1.31 -25.55
N ASP A 27 -6.27 -0.67 -25.25
CA ASP A 27 -6.30 0.34 -24.23
C ASP A 27 -5.59 -0.30 -23.04
N ARG A 28 -4.35 0.12 -22.83
CA ARG A 28 -3.69 -0.20 -21.57
C ARG A 28 -4.63 0.35 -20.54
N ALA A 29 -5.33 -0.53 -19.85
CA ALA A 29 -6.07 -0.16 -18.67
C ALA A 29 -5.04 0.46 -17.73
N ASN A 30 -4.91 1.77 -17.80
CA ASN A 30 -4.08 2.56 -16.90
C ASN A 30 -4.80 2.51 -15.55
N ALA A 31 -4.56 1.41 -14.83
CA ALA A 31 -5.03 1.20 -13.46
C ALA A 31 -4.20 2.04 -12.47
N GLU A 32 -3.56 3.08 -12.95
CA GLU A 32 -2.71 3.96 -12.18
C GLU A 32 -3.56 5.09 -11.61
N ALA A 33 -3.56 5.20 -10.28
CA ALA A 33 -4.16 6.32 -9.58
C ALA A 33 -3.03 7.21 -9.05
N GLN A 34 -3.03 8.48 -9.44
CA GLN A 34 -2.00 9.44 -9.09
C GLN A 34 -2.61 10.67 -8.42
N LEU A 35 -1.89 11.18 -7.42
CA LEU A 35 -2.20 12.44 -6.78
C LEU A 35 -0.91 13.14 -6.37
N LEU A 36 -0.75 14.39 -6.78
CA LEU A 36 0.27 15.30 -6.28
C LEU A 36 -0.42 16.49 -5.62
N ILE A 37 -0.09 16.72 -4.36
CA ILE A 37 -0.64 17.83 -3.58
C ILE A 37 0.48 18.64 -2.95
N GLU A 38 0.25 19.92 -2.77
CA GLU A 38 1.07 20.75 -1.90
C GLU A 38 0.73 20.45 -0.44
N ALA A 39 1.69 19.97 0.34
CA ALA A 39 1.45 19.49 1.70
C ALA A 39 0.91 20.59 2.64
N SER A 40 1.41 21.82 2.51
CA SER A 40 1.03 22.97 3.33
C SER A 40 -0.43 23.38 3.14
N THR A 41 -0.86 23.58 1.90
CA THR A 41 -2.19 24.12 1.56
C THR A 41 -3.22 23.01 1.28
N GLY A 42 -2.76 21.85 0.79
CA GLY A 42 -3.61 20.79 0.25
C GLY A 42 -4.04 21.02 -1.20
N LYS A 43 -3.47 22.05 -1.86
CA LYS A 43 -3.76 22.33 -3.27
C LYS A 43 -3.37 21.12 -4.13
N VAL A 44 -4.28 20.69 -4.98
CA VAL A 44 -4.02 19.62 -5.95
C VAL A 44 -3.22 20.21 -7.11
N LEU A 45 -2.05 19.64 -7.37
CA LEU A 45 -1.16 20.01 -8.45
C LEU A 45 -1.30 19.09 -9.65
N HIS A 46 -1.58 17.80 -9.39
CA HIS A 46 -1.88 16.80 -10.41
C HIS A 46 -2.80 15.73 -9.81
N ALA A 47 -3.75 15.24 -10.61
CA ALA A 47 -4.64 14.16 -10.22
C ALA A 47 -5.05 13.33 -11.44
N GLU A 48 -4.90 12.02 -11.37
CA GLU A 48 -5.38 11.05 -12.34
C GLU A 48 -6.02 9.90 -11.59
N ASN A 49 -7.27 9.56 -11.89
CA ASN A 49 -8.05 8.52 -11.22
C ASN A 49 -8.01 8.62 -9.67
N ALA A 50 -7.73 9.81 -9.13
CA ALA A 50 -7.39 10.00 -7.72
C ALA A 50 -8.51 9.62 -6.74
N THR A 51 -9.76 9.62 -7.20
CA THR A 51 -10.94 9.24 -6.39
C THR A 51 -11.40 7.81 -6.64
N TYR A 52 -10.74 7.07 -7.55
CA TYR A 52 -11.12 5.70 -7.83
C TYR A 52 -10.63 4.78 -6.69
N PRO A 53 -11.52 3.97 -6.07
CA PRO A 53 -11.11 3.04 -5.03
C PRO A 53 -10.22 1.93 -5.58
N TRP A 54 -9.10 1.68 -4.92
CA TRP A 54 -8.13 0.67 -5.30
C TRP A 54 -7.57 -0.05 -4.08
N TYR A 55 -6.83 -1.11 -4.31
CA TYR A 55 -6.12 -1.81 -3.23
C TYR A 55 -4.91 -0.99 -2.77
N PRO A 56 -4.88 -0.48 -1.52
CA PRO A 56 -3.81 0.39 -1.05
C PRO A 56 -2.49 -0.33 -0.81
N ALA A 57 -2.50 -1.66 -0.78
CA ALA A 57 -1.33 -2.48 -0.44
C ALA A 57 -0.62 -1.95 0.81
N SER A 58 0.72 -1.92 0.84
CA SER A 58 1.48 -1.47 2.02
C SER A 58 1.34 0.01 2.36
N VAL A 59 0.73 0.83 1.51
CA VAL A 59 0.40 2.23 1.87
C VAL A 59 -0.62 2.26 3.03
N THR A 60 -1.38 1.20 3.25
CA THR A 60 -2.19 0.96 4.45
C THR A 60 -1.44 1.25 5.75
N LYS A 61 -0.14 0.98 5.80
CA LYS A 61 0.67 1.15 7.01
C LYS A 61 0.80 2.61 7.46
N LEU A 62 0.52 3.57 6.59
CA LEU A 62 0.35 4.97 7.00
C LEU A 62 -0.86 5.12 7.93
N MET A 63 -1.99 4.44 7.64
CA MET A 63 -3.15 4.45 8.53
C MET A 63 -2.86 3.71 9.85
N THR A 64 -2.06 2.65 9.80
CA THR A 64 -1.58 1.95 11.00
C THR A 64 -0.73 2.87 11.86
N ALA A 65 0.22 3.60 11.27
CA ALA A 65 1.01 4.60 11.98
C ALA A 65 0.15 5.72 12.55
N TYR A 66 -0.76 6.27 11.75
CA TYR A 66 -1.67 7.32 12.17
C TYR A 66 -2.52 6.90 13.37
N THR A 67 -3.15 5.72 13.30
CA THR A 67 -3.99 5.19 14.38
C THR A 67 -3.17 4.95 15.66
N THR A 68 -1.93 4.49 15.53
CA THR A 68 -1.01 4.26 16.65
C THR A 68 -0.58 5.58 17.29
N LEU A 69 -0.12 6.55 16.49
CA LEU A 69 0.30 7.87 16.99
C LEU A 69 -0.85 8.60 17.67
N ARG A 70 -2.05 8.45 17.13
CA ARG A 70 -3.25 9.00 17.76
C ARG A 70 -3.52 8.37 19.12
N ALA A 71 -3.38 7.05 19.25
CA ALA A 71 -3.49 6.34 20.51
C ALA A 71 -2.44 6.80 21.53
N VAL A 72 -1.21 7.08 21.08
CA VAL A 72 -0.17 7.69 21.94
C VAL A 72 -0.56 9.10 22.38
N LYS A 73 -1.01 9.94 21.45
CA LYS A 73 -1.43 11.31 21.74
C LYS A 73 -2.63 11.39 22.71
N GLU A 74 -3.53 10.41 22.64
CA GLU A 74 -4.66 10.24 23.53
C GLU A 74 -4.28 9.63 24.90
N GLY A 75 -3.00 9.28 25.12
CA GLY A 75 -2.50 8.71 26.38
C GLY A 75 -2.92 7.26 26.62
N ARG A 76 -3.48 6.57 25.62
CA ARG A 76 -3.88 5.15 25.74
C ARG A 76 -2.66 4.20 25.81
N LEU A 77 -1.54 4.62 25.28
CA LEU A 77 -0.24 3.97 25.39
C LEU A 77 0.88 5.02 25.25
N SER A 78 2.11 4.60 25.49
CA SER A 78 3.29 5.44 25.28
C SER A 78 4.20 4.83 24.21
N LEU A 79 5.19 5.60 23.72
CA LEU A 79 6.22 5.09 22.82
C LEU A 79 7.05 3.96 23.44
N ASN A 80 7.13 3.90 24.79
CA ASN A 80 7.85 2.86 25.52
C ASN A 80 6.97 1.62 25.83
N THR A 81 5.67 1.66 25.51
CA THR A 81 4.78 0.50 25.71
C THR A 81 5.29 -0.67 24.89
N LEU A 82 5.39 -1.85 25.53
CA LEU A 82 5.84 -3.08 24.90
C LEU A 82 4.67 -3.76 24.19
N LEU A 83 4.89 -4.08 22.92
CA LEU A 83 3.97 -4.83 22.07
C LEU A 83 4.50 -6.26 21.96
N PRO A 84 3.79 -7.29 22.45
CA PRO A 84 4.21 -8.67 22.32
C PRO A 84 4.01 -9.17 20.89
N ILE A 85 4.94 -10.01 20.43
CA ILE A 85 4.81 -10.70 19.14
C ILE A 85 4.00 -11.97 19.36
N SER A 86 2.77 -11.96 18.90
CA SER A 86 1.87 -13.10 18.95
C SER A 86 2.26 -14.18 17.92
N ARG A 87 1.64 -15.37 18.02
CA ARG A 87 1.76 -16.40 16.98
C ARG A 87 1.26 -15.89 15.63
N ASN A 88 0.15 -15.13 15.62
CA ASN A 88 -0.41 -14.54 14.42
C ASN A 88 0.54 -13.52 13.79
N ALA A 89 1.11 -12.61 14.59
CA ALA A 89 2.12 -11.66 14.11
C ALA A 89 3.33 -12.38 13.51
N ALA A 90 3.90 -13.35 14.21
CA ALA A 90 5.08 -14.10 13.74
C ALA A 90 4.81 -14.91 12.45
N ALA A 91 3.56 -15.35 12.24
CA ALA A 91 3.15 -16.14 11.08
C ALA A 91 2.92 -15.31 9.81
N GLN A 92 2.94 -13.97 9.91
CA GLN A 92 2.67 -13.10 8.76
C GLN A 92 3.63 -13.34 7.60
N GLN A 93 3.12 -13.12 6.39
CA GLN A 93 3.92 -13.20 5.16
C GLN A 93 4.95 -12.06 5.10
N PRO A 94 6.06 -12.24 4.38
CA PRO A 94 7.02 -11.16 4.13
C PRO A 94 6.32 -9.93 3.43
N THR A 95 6.85 -8.70 3.64
CA THR A 95 8.07 -8.40 4.39
C THR A 95 7.82 -8.42 5.91
N LYS A 96 8.77 -8.90 6.67
CA LYS A 96 8.67 -8.97 8.13
C LYS A 96 10.02 -8.86 8.81
N MET A 97 10.00 -8.51 10.09
CA MET A 97 11.21 -8.48 10.93
C MET A 97 11.68 -9.88 11.31
N GLY A 98 10.73 -10.83 11.44
CA GLY A 98 11.01 -12.22 11.78
C GLY A 98 11.32 -12.44 13.26
N PHE A 99 10.60 -11.75 14.13
CA PHE A 99 10.69 -11.98 15.57
C PHE A 99 10.14 -13.35 15.96
N LYS A 100 10.69 -13.91 17.04
CA LYS A 100 10.13 -15.10 17.68
C LYS A 100 8.86 -14.76 18.44
N VAL A 101 7.94 -15.72 18.52
CA VAL A 101 6.75 -15.61 19.37
C VAL A 101 7.17 -15.33 20.81
N GLY A 102 6.49 -14.41 21.48
CA GLY A 102 6.79 -13.97 22.84
C GLY A 102 7.88 -12.90 22.96
N ALA A 103 8.61 -12.58 21.88
CA ALA A 103 9.43 -11.36 21.85
C ALA A 103 8.53 -10.13 22.00
N ALA A 104 9.11 -9.02 22.44
CA ALA A 104 8.39 -7.75 22.55
C ALA A 104 9.20 -6.62 21.92
N VAL A 105 8.50 -5.64 21.36
CA VAL A 105 9.07 -4.41 20.80
C VAL A 105 8.36 -3.20 21.38
N THR A 106 9.06 -2.10 21.59
CA THR A 106 8.42 -0.85 21.98
C THR A 106 7.59 -0.28 20.81
N VAL A 107 6.56 0.50 21.09
CA VAL A 107 5.79 1.23 20.07
C VAL A 107 6.70 2.07 19.19
N ASP A 108 7.69 2.76 19.77
CA ASP A 108 8.68 3.53 19.02
C ASP A 108 9.42 2.67 17.99
N ASN A 109 10.02 1.56 18.42
CA ASN A 109 10.71 0.66 17.51
C ASN A 109 9.76 0.02 16.48
N ALA A 110 8.54 -0.29 16.88
CA ALA A 110 7.52 -0.83 15.97
C ALA A 110 7.21 0.18 14.84
N LEU A 111 6.99 1.45 15.17
CA LEU A 111 6.77 2.50 14.17
C LEU A 111 7.97 2.66 13.23
N LYS A 112 9.20 2.67 13.74
CA LYS A 112 10.43 2.71 12.93
C LYS A 112 10.53 1.53 11.97
N MET A 113 10.29 0.31 12.47
CA MET A 113 10.30 -0.91 11.66
C MET A 113 9.18 -0.92 10.61
N LEU A 114 8.01 -0.38 10.96
CA LEU A 114 6.88 -0.24 10.06
C LEU A 114 7.24 0.67 8.88
N MET A 115 7.85 1.84 9.14
CA MET A 115 8.19 2.82 8.10
C MET A 115 9.39 2.38 7.26
N VAL A 116 10.43 1.80 7.87
CA VAL A 116 11.66 1.44 7.15
C VAL A 116 11.54 0.12 6.39
N LYS A 117 10.92 -0.90 7.00
CA LYS A 117 10.84 -2.27 6.44
C LYS A 117 9.47 -2.65 5.94
N SER A 118 8.47 -1.81 6.16
CA SER A 118 7.08 -2.17 5.83
C SER A 118 6.67 -3.53 6.44
N ALA A 119 7.10 -3.79 7.68
CA ALA A 119 7.05 -5.10 8.32
C ALA A 119 5.62 -5.51 8.67
N ASN A 120 5.14 -6.63 8.10
CA ASN A 120 3.77 -7.12 8.29
C ASN A 120 3.54 -7.70 9.69
N ASP A 121 4.53 -8.41 10.24
CA ASP A 121 4.50 -8.93 11.61
C ASP A 121 4.38 -7.80 12.65
N ILE A 122 5.08 -6.69 12.41
CA ILE A 122 5.02 -5.51 13.26
C ILE A 122 3.66 -4.80 13.14
N ALA A 123 3.11 -4.68 11.93
CA ALA A 123 1.78 -4.11 11.75
C ALA A 123 0.71 -4.87 12.55
N VAL A 124 0.79 -6.22 12.56
CA VAL A 124 -0.12 -7.06 13.35
C VAL A 124 0.14 -6.91 14.84
N ALA A 125 1.39 -6.89 15.30
CA ALA A 125 1.71 -6.67 16.71
C ALA A 125 1.19 -5.30 17.22
N ILE A 126 1.29 -4.25 16.41
CA ILE A 126 0.69 -2.94 16.68
C ILE A 126 -0.84 -3.07 16.80
N ALA A 127 -1.47 -3.72 15.83
CA ALA A 127 -2.93 -3.85 15.80
C ALA A 127 -3.46 -4.58 17.04
N GLU A 128 -2.82 -5.68 17.42
CA GLU A 128 -3.20 -6.46 18.60
C GLU A 128 -2.95 -5.67 19.90
N GLY A 129 -1.84 -4.92 19.99
CA GLY A 129 -1.51 -4.14 21.18
C GLY A 129 -2.33 -2.87 21.36
N VAL A 130 -2.75 -2.22 20.27
CA VAL A 130 -3.51 -0.96 20.30
C VAL A 130 -5.01 -1.19 20.25
N GLY A 131 -5.45 -2.14 19.44
CA GLY A 131 -6.87 -2.44 19.18
C GLY A 131 -7.38 -3.68 19.91
N GLY A 132 -6.52 -4.41 20.64
CA GLY A 132 -6.83 -5.67 21.28
C GLY A 132 -6.97 -6.85 20.30
N SER A 133 -7.20 -6.56 19.02
CA SER A 133 -7.31 -7.53 17.93
C SER A 133 -7.13 -6.81 16.58
N ILE A 134 -6.92 -7.60 15.49
CA ILE A 134 -6.92 -7.02 14.14
C ILE A 134 -8.26 -6.36 13.82
N ALA A 135 -9.38 -6.97 14.17
CA ALA A 135 -10.71 -6.41 13.92
C ALA A 135 -10.93 -5.11 14.71
N GLY A 136 -10.64 -5.09 16.02
CA GLY A 136 -10.76 -3.88 16.83
C GLY A 136 -9.84 -2.75 16.35
N PHE A 137 -8.66 -3.09 15.83
CA PHE A 137 -7.77 -2.09 15.24
C PHE A 137 -8.31 -1.58 13.90
N ALA A 138 -8.88 -2.45 13.06
CA ALA A 138 -9.54 -2.05 11.81
C ALA A 138 -10.72 -1.08 12.08
N ASP A 139 -11.48 -1.31 13.15
CA ASP A 139 -12.53 -0.38 13.58
C ASP A 139 -11.95 1.00 13.92
N LEU A 140 -10.82 1.05 14.63
CA LEU A 140 -10.11 2.30 14.92
C LEU A 140 -9.58 2.97 13.65
N MET A 141 -9.00 2.21 12.70
CA MET A 141 -8.57 2.73 11.41
C MET A 141 -9.74 3.36 10.65
N ASN A 142 -10.87 2.67 10.58
CA ASN A 142 -12.07 3.16 9.88
C ASN A 142 -12.71 4.35 10.60
N ALA A 143 -12.69 4.40 11.93
CA ALA A 143 -13.13 5.58 12.68
C ALA A 143 -12.25 6.80 12.34
N ASN A 144 -10.93 6.61 12.25
CA ASN A 144 -10.00 7.65 11.83
C ASN A 144 -10.21 8.06 10.36
N ALA A 145 -10.44 7.12 9.46
CA ALA A 145 -10.74 7.40 8.06
C ALA A 145 -11.99 8.29 7.93
N ARG A 146 -13.07 7.96 8.64
CA ARG A 146 -14.28 8.80 8.68
C ARG A 146 -14.01 10.19 9.23
N ARG A 147 -13.25 10.29 10.33
CA ARG A 147 -12.87 11.58 10.95
C ARG A 147 -12.09 12.46 9.98
N LEU A 148 -11.24 11.87 9.15
CA LEU A 148 -10.42 12.57 8.16
C LEU A 148 -11.18 12.89 6.86
N GLY A 149 -12.39 12.36 6.66
CA GLY A 149 -13.15 12.53 5.43
C GLY A 149 -12.64 11.63 4.27
N MET A 150 -12.02 10.49 4.59
CA MET A 150 -11.57 9.46 3.65
C MET A 150 -12.75 8.58 3.22
N SER A 151 -13.64 9.13 2.40
CA SER A 151 -14.93 8.53 2.06
C SER A 151 -14.84 7.30 1.14
N GLN A 152 -13.69 7.07 0.52
CA GLN A 152 -13.45 5.94 -0.40
C GLN A 152 -12.51 4.89 0.22
N SER A 153 -12.37 4.92 1.54
CA SER A 153 -11.47 4.02 2.25
C SER A 153 -12.22 3.11 3.21
N ASN A 154 -11.86 1.84 3.16
CA ASN A 154 -12.24 0.85 4.16
C ASN A 154 -11.04 -0.05 4.45
N PHE A 155 -10.65 -0.12 5.71
CA PHE A 155 -9.50 -0.89 6.18
C PHE A 155 -9.96 -2.15 6.90
N VAL A 156 -9.43 -3.30 6.49
CA VAL A 156 -9.78 -4.62 7.06
C VAL A 156 -8.60 -5.21 7.85
N ASN A 157 -7.38 -4.79 7.52
CA ASN A 157 -6.17 -5.25 8.19
C ASN A 157 -5.12 -4.12 8.31
N PRO A 158 -4.12 -4.27 9.20
CA PRO A 158 -3.14 -3.22 9.46
C PRO A 158 -1.97 -3.20 8.48
N ASN A 159 -1.80 -4.23 7.64
CA ASN A 159 -0.58 -4.43 6.85
C ASN A 159 -0.78 -4.22 5.35
N GLY A 160 -2.03 -4.19 4.86
CA GLY A 160 -2.36 -4.01 3.46
C GLY A 160 -2.25 -5.29 2.61
N LEU A 161 -2.22 -6.45 3.23
CA LEU A 161 -2.36 -7.72 2.51
C LEU A 161 -3.75 -7.81 1.88
N PRO A 162 -3.87 -8.49 0.72
CA PRO A 162 -5.14 -8.60 0.02
C PRO A 162 -6.25 -9.14 0.93
N ALA A 163 -7.36 -8.44 0.97
CA ALA A 163 -8.58 -8.84 1.67
C ALA A 163 -9.77 -8.21 0.96
N GLU A 164 -10.90 -8.89 1.00
CA GLU A 164 -12.14 -8.36 0.47
C GLU A 164 -12.48 -7.03 1.15
N ASN A 165 -12.93 -6.05 0.36
CA ASN A 165 -13.27 -4.70 0.83
C ASN A 165 -12.10 -3.90 1.48
N HIS A 166 -10.84 -4.34 1.34
CA HIS A 166 -9.69 -3.56 1.77
C HIS A 166 -9.29 -2.57 0.68
N ILE A 167 -9.88 -1.38 0.69
CA ILE A 167 -9.79 -0.39 -0.37
C ILE A 167 -9.44 1.01 0.16
N SER A 168 -8.85 1.82 -0.71
CA SER A 168 -8.65 3.26 -0.50
C SER A 168 -8.49 3.94 -1.86
N SER A 169 -8.43 5.27 -1.89
CA SER A 169 -8.15 6.05 -3.09
C SER A 169 -6.88 6.89 -2.93
N ALA A 170 -6.27 7.30 -4.03
CA ALA A 170 -5.10 8.19 -3.98
C ALA A 170 -5.43 9.51 -3.27
N ARG A 171 -6.67 10.03 -3.45
CA ARG A 171 -7.17 11.20 -2.72
C ARG A 171 -7.17 10.97 -1.22
N ASP A 172 -7.74 9.87 -0.76
CA ASP A 172 -7.87 9.57 0.66
C ASP A 172 -6.50 9.33 1.30
N LEU A 173 -5.60 8.63 0.60
CA LEU A 173 -4.21 8.44 1.04
C LEU A 173 -3.44 9.77 1.09
N GLY A 174 -3.72 10.70 0.19
CA GLY A 174 -3.18 12.06 0.23
C GLY A 174 -3.69 12.85 1.46
N ILE A 175 -4.97 12.73 1.79
CA ILE A 175 -5.55 13.29 3.02
C ILE A 175 -4.84 12.72 4.26
N LEU A 176 -4.65 11.41 4.30
CA LEU A 176 -3.98 10.72 5.39
C LEU A 176 -2.51 11.16 5.57
N ALA A 177 -1.76 11.20 4.46
CA ALA A 177 -0.36 11.63 4.49
C ALA A 177 -0.23 13.07 5.02
N ARG A 178 -1.10 13.96 4.56
CA ARG A 178 -1.15 15.34 5.04
C ARG A 178 -1.55 15.43 6.51
N ALA A 179 -2.48 14.59 6.97
CA ALA A 179 -2.87 14.52 8.38
C ALA A 179 -1.72 14.06 9.28
N LEU A 180 -0.92 13.07 8.84
CA LEU A 180 0.27 12.63 9.56
C LEU A 180 1.27 13.78 9.79
N ILE A 181 1.54 14.56 8.76
CA ILE A 181 2.48 15.70 8.85
C ILE A 181 1.93 16.80 9.78
N ARG A 182 0.63 17.08 9.72
CA ARG A 182 0.04 18.23 10.42
C ARG A 182 -0.38 17.95 11.86
N GLU A 183 -0.86 16.74 12.14
CA GLU A 183 -1.37 16.39 13.47
C GLU A 183 -0.26 15.82 14.37
N PHE A 184 0.87 15.40 13.78
CA PHE A 184 1.96 14.74 14.50
C PHE A 184 3.34 15.30 14.10
N PRO A 185 3.54 16.63 14.10
CA PRO A 185 4.82 17.24 13.73
C PRO A 185 5.97 16.79 14.63
N GLU A 186 5.69 16.42 15.88
CA GLU A 186 6.67 15.90 16.85
C GLU A 186 7.26 14.53 16.44
N TYR A 187 6.60 13.83 15.50
CA TYR A 187 7.02 12.53 14.97
C TYR A 187 7.56 12.60 13.55
N ASP A 188 7.87 13.79 13.05
CA ASP A 188 8.36 14.01 11.69
C ASP A 188 9.58 13.14 11.36
N SER A 189 10.46 12.92 12.33
CA SER A 189 11.65 12.08 12.16
C SER A 189 11.36 10.65 11.68
N TYR A 190 10.16 10.10 11.90
CA TYR A 190 9.82 8.75 11.41
C TYR A 190 9.74 8.66 9.89
N TRP A 191 9.44 9.77 9.21
CA TRP A 191 9.30 9.81 7.77
C TRP A 191 10.64 9.91 7.05
N HIS A 192 11.70 10.30 7.79
CA HIS A 192 13.04 10.56 7.24
C HIS A 192 14.08 9.49 7.61
N ILE A 193 13.67 8.36 8.20
CA ILE A 193 14.60 7.30 8.60
C ILE A 193 15.14 6.57 7.37
N SER A 194 16.41 6.74 7.05
CA SER A 194 17.09 6.04 5.97
C SER A 194 17.45 4.59 6.31
N SER A 195 17.74 4.30 7.58
CA SER A 195 18.04 2.95 8.05
C SER A 195 17.77 2.78 9.55
N ILE A 196 17.52 1.54 9.96
CA ILE A 196 17.44 1.14 11.37
C ILE A 196 18.41 0.00 11.65
N ARG A 197 18.87 -0.06 12.89
CA ARG A 197 19.66 -1.18 13.40
C ARG A 197 18.85 -1.94 14.45
N TYR A 198 18.79 -3.25 14.30
CA TYR A 198 18.24 -4.14 15.31
C TYR A 198 19.18 -5.34 15.52
N GLY A 199 19.77 -5.44 16.71
CA GLY A 199 20.87 -6.36 16.97
C GLY A 199 22.03 -6.10 15.99
N ASN A 200 22.52 -7.14 15.33
CA ASN A 200 23.60 -7.05 14.35
C ASN A 200 23.11 -6.75 12.92
N ARG A 201 21.79 -6.58 12.70
CA ARG A 201 21.23 -6.32 11.37
C ARG A 201 21.00 -4.83 11.17
N VAL A 202 21.52 -4.31 10.07
CA VAL A 202 21.19 -2.97 9.55
C VAL A 202 20.20 -3.15 8.42
N MET A 203 19.08 -2.44 8.49
CA MET A 203 18.04 -2.47 7.49
C MET A 203 17.85 -1.10 6.89
N ARG A 204 18.02 -0.98 5.58
CA ARG A 204 17.80 0.26 4.84
C ARG A 204 16.33 0.43 4.50
N ASN A 205 15.91 1.68 4.41
CA ASN A 205 14.58 2.03 3.92
C ASN A 205 14.43 1.59 2.45
N TYR A 206 13.24 1.13 2.08
CA TYR A 206 12.93 0.81 0.69
C TYR A 206 12.74 2.05 -0.18
N ASN A 207 12.42 3.19 0.42
CA ASN A 207 12.32 4.45 -0.29
C ASN A 207 13.71 5.03 -0.54
N SER A 208 14.25 4.83 -1.74
CA SER A 208 15.55 5.36 -2.15
C SER A 208 15.57 6.89 -2.33
N LEU A 209 14.43 7.56 -2.26
CA LEU A 209 14.35 9.01 -2.38
C LEU A 209 14.73 9.72 -1.08
N ILE A 210 14.64 9.06 0.07
CA ILE A 210 14.95 9.66 1.39
C ILE A 210 16.35 10.27 1.43
N ASP A 211 17.34 9.62 0.81
CA ASP A 211 18.72 10.11 0.79
C ASP A 211 18.97 11.13 -0.35
N ARG A 212 18.00 11.34 -1.27
CA ARG A 212 18.15 12.21 -2.46
C ARG A 212 17.35 13.50 -2.37
N TYR A 213 16.29 13.50 -1.58
CA TYR A 213 15.41 14.66 -1.41
C TYR A 213 15.38 15.00 0.08
N PRO A 214 16.08 16.04 0.49
CA PRO A 214 16.20 16.43 1.89
C PRO A 214 14.93 17.07 2.49
N GLY A 215 13.83 17.11 1.75
CA GLY A 215 12.54 17.64 2.20
C GLY A 215 12.01 18.74 1.33
#